data_c846bf5db913be78ec3d40558ed6baf8
#
_entry.id   c846bf5db913be78ec3d40558ed6baf8
#
_cell.length_a   1.000
_cell.length_b   1.000
_cell.length_c   1.000
_cell.angle_alpha   90.00
_cell.angle_beta   90.00
_cell.angle_gamma   90.00
#
_symmetry.space_group_name_H-M   'P 1'
#
loop_
_entity.id
_entity.type
_entity.pdbx_description
1 polymer ?
#
loop_
_entity_poly.entity_id
_entity_poly.type
_entity_poly.pdbx_seq_one_letter_code
_entity_poly.pdbx_strand_id
1 'polypeptide(L)'
;LSGDWSSDVCSSDLAGPKSDVVLPPAGVAPPAVAAGATVAGMWDLPIKTLRGQPMTLADYKGKAILVVNVASKCGLTPQYAALEALQEKYAAKGFTVLGFPCNQFGGQEPGSPEQIEEFCSATYGVTFPMTEKIDVNGAGRHAIYNALTPLADAEGHTGDVRWNFEKFLISADGASITRFSPRVTPDDPSVIAAIEQALPK
;
A
#
# COMPACT_ATOMS: atom_id res chain seq x y z
N LEU A 1 -43.19 22.83 -51.29
CA LEU A 1 -41.81 23.03 -51.78
C LEU A 1 -40.85 22.30 -50.89
N SER A 2 -40.31 21.29 -51.46
CA SER A 2 -39.32 20.35 -51.00
C SER A 2 -38.00 21.06 -50.59
N GLY A 3 -37.36 20.62 -49.58
CA GLY A 3 -36.00 20.95 -49.25
C GLY A 3 -35.33 19.75 -48.64
N ASP A 4 -34.73 18.96 -49.51
CA ASP A 4 -33.85 17.84 -49.23
C ASP A 4 -32.53 18.37 -48.67
N TRP A 5 -32.12 17.93 -47.51
CA TRP A 5 -30.77 18.15 -47.00
C TRP A 5 -30.10 16.81 -46.77
N SER A 6 -29.48 16.35 -47.82
CA SER A 6 -28.49 15.29 -47.80
C SER A 6 -27.24 15.81 -47.10
N SER A 7 -26.87 15.26 -46.01
CA SER A 7 -25.62 15.53 -45.32
C SER A 7 -24.67 14.36 -45.50
N ASP A 8 -23.83 14.46 -46.51
CA ASP A 8 -22.59 13.69 -46.57
C ASP A 8 -21.67 14.17 -45.50
N VAL A 9 -21.39 13.30 -44.50
CA VAL A 9 -20.35 13.53 -43.52
C VAL A 9 -19.25 12.52 -43.76
N CYS A 10 -18.11 13.06 -44.16
CA CYS A 10 -16.84 12.43 -44.26
C CYS A 10 -16.53 11.52 -43.08
N SER A 11 -16.29 10.25 -43.38
CA SER A 11 -15.49 9.35 -42.59
C SER A 11 -14.04 9.81 -42.70
N SER A 12 -13.52 10.37 -41.62
CA SER A 12 -12.07 10.53 -41.46
C SER A 12 -11.57 9.52 -40.45
N ASP A 13 -10.88 8.53 -40.99
CA ASP A 13 -10.04 7.58 -40.27
C ASP A 13 -9.11 8.28 -39.30
N LEU A 14 -9.28 8.05 -38.02
CA LEU A 14 -8.26 8.24 -37.00
C LEU A 14 -7.95 6.90 -36.36
N ALA A 15 -7.26 6.05 -37.13
CA ALA A 15 -6.52 4.94 -36.55
C ALA A 15 -5.26 5.51 -35.90
N GLY A 16 -5.33 5.81 -34.60
CA GLY A 16 -4.16 6.07 -33.78
C GLY A 16 -3.30 4.78 -33.66
N PRO A 17 -1.99 4.92 -33.54
CA PRO A 17 -1.11 3.76 -33.48
C PRO A 17 -1.46 2.90 -32.27
N LYS A 18 -1.77 1.63 -32.53
CA LYS A 18 -1.85 0.59 -31.50
C LYS A 18 -0.47 0.46 -30.89
N SER A 19 -0.30 0.98 -29.68
CA SER A 19 0.87 0.69 -28.89
C SER A 19 0.84 -0.79 -28.55
N ASP A 20 1.70 -1.57 -29.19
CA ASP A 20 1.99 -2.93 -28.80
C ASP A 20 2.55 -2.89 -27.37
N VAL A 21 1.69 -3.19 -26.41
CA VAL A 21 2.11 -3.46 -25.03
C VAL A 21 2.85 -4.78 -25.08
N VAL A 22 4.17 -4.70 -25.22
CA VAL A 22 5.05 -5.83 -25.01
C VAL A 22 4.97 -6.17 -23.52
N LEU A 23 4.24 -7.22 -23.21
CA LEU A 23 4.26 -7.82 -21.89
C LEU A 23 5.70 -8.26 -21.60
N PRO A 24 6.29 -7.85 -20.45
CA PRO A 24 7.59 -8.36 -20.07
C PRO A 24 7.50 -9.88 -19.88
N PRO A 25 8.57 -10.64 -20.20
CA PRO A 25 8.56 -12.09 -20.08
C PRO A 25 8.27 -12.49 -18.64
N ALA A 26 7.37 -13.45 -18.47
CA ALA A 26 7.09 -14.12 -17.19
C ALA A 26 8.41 -14.69 -16.65
N GLY A 27 8.92 -14.13 -15.55
CA GLY A 27 10.13 -14.66 -14.92
C GLY A 27 11.08 -13.62 -14.30
N VAL A 28 10.73 -12.33 -14.26
CA VAL A 28 11.53 -11.39 -13.46
C VAL A 28 11.12 -11.58 -12.00
N ALA A 29 11.94 -12.30 -11.25
CA ALA A 29 11.87 -12.33 -9.80
C ALA A 29 11.91 -10.87 -9.28
N PRO A 30 11.07 -10.49 -8.30
CA PRO A 30 11.18 -9.18 -7.69
C PRO A 30 12.62 -8.96 -7.24
N PRO A 31 13.16 -7.72 -7.34
CA PRO A 31 14.54 -7.46 -6.96
C PRO A 31 14.78 -7.93 -5.54
N ALA A 32 15.79 -8.77 -5.38
CA ALA A 32 16.21 -9.25 -4.06
C ALA A 32 16.55 -8.04 -3.21
N VAL A 33 15.85 -7.94 -2.08
CA VAL A 33 15.99 -6.88 -1.10
C VAL A 33 17.44 -6.74 -0.67
N ALA A 34 17.95 -5.50 -0.65
CA ALA A 34 19.23 -5.20 -0.06
C ALA A 34 19.24 -5.69 1.40
N ALA A 35 20.04 -6.73 1.67
CA ALA A 35 20.29 -7.23 3.00
C ALA A 35 20.99 -6.13 3.80
N GLY A 36 20.25 -5.44 4.68
CA GLY A 36 20.85 -4.35 5.45
C GLY A 36 19.97 -3.74 6.55
N ALA A 37 18.65 -3.76 6.40
CA ALA A 37 17.76 -3.36 7.48
C ALA A 37 17.26 -4.62 8.20
N THR A 38 17.84 -4.92 9.35
CA THR A 38 17.36 -6.02 10.16
C THR A 38 16.00 -5.66 10.75
N VAL A 39 14.97 -6.36 10.34
CA VAL A 39 13.62 -6.32 10.94
C VAL A 39 13.69 -6.55 12.46
N ALA A 40 14.74 -7.18 12.94
CA ALA A 40 14.95 -7.54 14.35
C ALA A 40 14.73 -6.37 15.33
N GLY A 41 15.14 -5.16 14.99
CA GLY A 41 14.94 -3.99 15.86
C GLY A 41 13.55 -3.35 15.81
N MET A 42 12.70 -3.73 14.86
CA MET A 42 11.36 -3.11 14.70
C MET A 42 10.27 -3.82 15.50
N TRP A 43 10.48 -5.10 15.83
CA TRP A 43 9.42 -5.93 16.41
C TRP A 43 8.88 -5.41 17.73
N ASP A 44 9.75 -4.88 18.57
CA ASP A 44 9.39 -4.48 19.94
C ASP A 44 9.21 -2.95 20.08
N LEU A 45 9.19 -2.22 18.95
CA LEU A 45 8.95 -0.78 18.97
C LEU A 45 7.51 -0.50 19.42
N PRO A 46 7.32 0.34 20.44
CA PRO A 46 6.00 0.64 20.97
C PRO A 46 5.20 1.46 19.95
N ILE A 47 3.97 1.06 19.75
CA ILE A 47 2.95 1.76 18.99
C ILE A 47 1.61 1.54 19.66
N LYS A 48 0.58 2.30 19.31
CA LYS A 48 -0.78 2.06 19.79
C LYS A 48 -1.70 1.70 18.64
N THR A 49 -2.75 0.95 18.96
CA THR A 49 -3.88 0.81 18.05
C THR A 49 -4.57 2.15 17.85
N LEU A 50 -5.44 2.26 16.86
CA LEU A 50 -6.25 3.46 16.62
C LEU A 50 -7.07 3.86 17.86
N ARG A 51 -7.47 2.87 18.69
CA ARG A 51 -8.19 3.07 19.97
C ARG A 51 -7.27 3.33 21.17
N GLY A 52 -5.97 3.54 20.95
CA GLY A 52 -5.00 3.88 22.00
C GLY A 52 -4.48 2.71 22.83
N GLN A 53 -4.80 1.45 22.46
CA GLN A 53 -4.28 0.28 23.17
C GLN A 53 -2.81 0.03 22.77
N PRO A 54 -1.93 -0.30 23.73
CA PRO A 54 -0.55 -0.66 23.41
C PRO A 54 -0.48 -1.85 22.46
N MET A 55 0.42 -1.80 21.48
CA MET A 55 0.75 -2.89 20.57
C MET A 55 2.19 -2.77 20.07
N THR A 56 2.67 -3.80 19.43
CA THR A 56 3.97 -3.83 18.73
C THR A 56 3.82 -4.66 17.44
N LEU A 57 4.81 -4.61 16.56
CA LEU A 57 4.83 -5.53 15.42
C LEU A 57 5.00 -6.99 15.86
N ALA A 58 5.54 -7.24 17.06
CA ALA A 58 5.68 -8.59 17.62
C ALA A 58 4.35 -9.33 17.80
N ASP A 59 3.24 -8.60 17.94
CA ASP A 59 1.89 -9.17 18.02
C ASP A 59 1.48 -9.88 16.72
N TYR A 60 2.21 -9.64 15.64
CA TYR A 60 1.99 -10.23 14.31
C TYR A 60 3.12 -11.15 13.87
N LYS A 61 4.05 -11.54 14.75
CA LYS A 61 5.13 -12.50 14.43
C LYS A 61 4.57 -13.78 13.82
N GLY A 62 5.23 -14.26 12.78
CA GLY A 62 4.79 -15.44 12.03
C GLY A 62 3.75 -15.14 10.93
N LYS A 63 3.38 -13.86 10.76
CA LYS A 63 2.56 -13.42 9.63
C LYS A 63 3.36 -12.53 8.68
N ALA A 64 3.05 -12.59 7.40
CA ALA A 64 3.46 -11.54 6.47
C ALA A 64 2.66 -10.27 6.77
N ILE A 65 3.32 -9.12 6.90
CA ILE A 65 2.69 -7.85 7.30
C ILE A 65 2.85 -6.84 6.17
N LEU A 66 1.74 -6.34 5.63
CA LEU A 66 1.75 -5.23 4.68
C LEU A 66 1.51 -3.91 5.45
N VAL A 67 2.60 -3.21 5.75
CA VAL A 67 2.59 -1.89 6.38
C VAL A 67 2.23 -0.84 5.33
N VAL A 68 1.21 -0.02 5.59
CA VAL A 68 0.71 1.01 4.65
C VAL A 68 0.41 2.30 5.39
N ASN A 69 0.99 3.43 4.98
CA ASN A 69 0.56 4.73 5.48
C ASN A 69 -0.69 5.18 4.73
N VAL A 70 -1.75 5.45 5.46
CA VAL A 70 -3.11 5.63 4.92
C VAL A 70 -3.69 7.01 5.21
N ALA A 71 -4.67 7.42 4.40
CA ALA A 71 -5.42 8.65 4.59
C ALA A 71 -6.84 8.55 4.02
N SER A 72 -7.78 9.23 4.68
CA SER A 72 -9.22 9.19 4.35
C SER A 72 -9.62 10.14 3.22
N LYS A 73 -8.81 11.16 2.90
CA LYS A 73 -9.16 12.24 1.94
C LYS A 73 -8.15 12.37 0.79
N CYS A 74 -7.61 11.27 0.33
CA CYS A 74 -6.62 11.20 -0.73
C CYS A 74 -7.23 10.68 -2.04
N GLY A 75 -6.70 11.09 -3.18
CA GLY A 75 -7.08 10.49 -4.47
C GLY A 75 -6.77 8.98 -4.56
N LEU A 76 -5.87 8.48 -3.70
CA LEU A 76 -5.54 7.05 -3.59
C LEU A 76 -6.38 6.30 -2.54
N THR A 77 -7.25 6.98 -1.80
CA THR A 77 -8.11 6.37 -0.77
C THR A 77 -8.92 5.16 -1.26
N PRO A 78 -9.35 5.07 -2.54
CA PRO A 78 -10.00 3.85 -3.05
C PRO A 78 -9.15 2.58 -2.95
N GLN A 79 -7.83 2.68 -2.75
CA GLN A 79 -6.98 1.50 -2.50
C GLN A 79 -7.36 0.73 -1.22
N TYR A 80 -8.12 1.33 -0.29
CA TYR A 80 -8.65 0.61 0.87
C TYR A 80 -9.46 -0.63 0.49
N ALA A 81 -10.25 -0.56 -0.59
CA ALA A 81 -11.03 -1.71 -1.07
C ALA A 81 -10.12 -2.89 -1.45
N ALA A 82 -9.03 -2.62 -2.16
CA ALA A 82 -8.08 -3.67 -2.55
C ALA A 82 -7.25 -4.16 -1.36
N LEU A 83 -6.91 -3.29 -0.39
CA LEU A 83 -6.25 -3.70 0.87
C LEU A 83 -7.14 -4.65 1.67
N GLU A 84 -8.44 -4.34 1.80
CA GLU A 84 -9.38 -5.22 2.50
C GLU A 84 -9.57 -6.55 1.76
N ALA A 85 -9.66 -6.54 0.43
CA ALA A 85 -9.72 -7.78 -0.35
C ALA A 85 -8.48 -8.67 -0.15
N LEU A 86 -7.28 -8.08 0.01
CA LEU A 86 -6.07 -8.83 0.37
C LEU A 86 -6.16 -9.39 1.80
N GLN A 87 -6.67 -8.59 2.74
CA GLN A 87 -6.88 -9.03 4.12
C GLN A 87 -7.80 -10.24 4.16
N GLU A 88 -8.97 -10.17 3.53
CA GLU A 88 -9.93 -11.27 3.47
C GLU A 88 -9.33 -12.52 2.82
N LYS A 89 -8.63 -12.35 1.71
CA LYS A 89 -8.07 -13.47 0.93
C LYS A 89 -6.94 -14.20 1.65
N TYR A 90 -6.09 -13.47 2.39
CA TYR A 90 -4.84 -14.01 2.89
C TYR A 90 -4.74 -14.10 4.42
N ALA A 91 -5.68 -13.52 5.19
CA ALA A 91 -5.62 -13.54 6.66
C ALA A 91 -5.49 -14.95 7.23
N ALA A 92 -6.29 -15.89 6.74
CA ALA A 92 -6.24 -17.30 7.16
C ALA A 92 -4.94 -18.02 6.75
N LYS A 93 -4.17 -17.43 5.84
CA LYS A 93 -2.87 -17.97 5.38
C LYS A 93 -1.67 -17.33 6.10
N GLY A 94 -1.91 -16.56 7.16
CA GLY A 94 -0.84 -15.90 7.90
C GLY A 94 -0.39 -14.58 7.29
N PHE A 95 -1.32 -13.74 6.90
CA PHE A 95 -1.09 -12.38 6.40
C PHE A 95 -1.90 -11.36 7.20
N THR A 96 -1.43 -10.14 7.26
CA THR A 96 -2.24 -9.00 7.70
C THR A 96 -1.80 -7.70 7.01
N VAL A 97 -2.75 -6.85 6.69
CA VAL A 97 -2.49 -5.43 6.45
C VAL A 97 -2.38 -4.74 7.80
N LEU A 98 -1.50 -3.76 7.93
CA LEU A 98 -1.39 -2.88 9.10
C LEU A 98 -1.39 -1.44 8.61
N GLY A 99 -2.49 -0.73 8.87
CA GLY A 99 -2.69 0.64 8.43
C GLY A 99 -2.13 1.65 9.43
N PHE A 100 -1.37 2.63 8.94
CA PHE A 100 -0.77 3.71 9.71
C PHE A 100 -1.36 5.04 9.23
N PRO A 101 -2.39 5.60 9.89
CA PRO A 101 -2.92 6.92 9.54
C PRO A 101 -1.83 7.99 9.62
N CYS A 102 -1.71 8.82 8.58
CA CYS A 102 -0.70 9.87 8.50
C CYS A 102 -1.26 11.13 7.85
N ASN A 103 -1.08 12.28 8.53
CA ASN A 103 -1.61 13.57 8.06
C ASN A 103 -0.57 14.45 7.35
N GLN A 104 0.65 13.93 7.09
CA GLN A 104 1.75 14.72 6.53
C GLN A 104 1.58 15.05 5.04
N PHE A 105 0.75 14.31 4.31
CA PHE A 105 0.58 14.47 2.87
C PHE A 105 -0.68 15.28 2.57
N GLY A 106 -0.51 16.60 2.42
CA GLY A 106 -1.58 17.52 2.10
C GLY A 106 -2.67 17.67 3.18
N GLY A 107 -2.41 17.23 4.42
CA GLY A 107 -3.42 17.27 5.48
C GLY A 107 -4.61 16.33 5.21
N GLN A 108 -4.38 15.22 4.50
CA GLN A 108 -5.44 14.35 3.99
C GLN A 108 -5.94 13.31 5.00
N GLU A 109 -5.43 13.32 6.25
CA GLU A 109 -5.94 12.52 7.38
C GLU A 109 -6.23 13.39 8.62
N PRO A 110 -7.16 14.38 8.52
CA PRO A 110 -7.41 15.31 9.61
C PRO A 110 -8.27 14.73 10.73
N GLY A 111 -8.95 13.60 10.49
CA GLY A 111 -9.93 13.00 11.39
C GLY A 111 -9.39 12.61 12.76
N SER A 112 -10.27 12.53 13.77
CA SER A 112 -9.96 11.87 15.03
C SER A 112 -9.86 10.34 14.82
N PRO A 113 -9.29 9.59 15.77
CA PRO A 113 -9.27 8.13 15.69
C PRO A 113 -10.64 7.51 15.42
N GLU A 114 -11.69 8.00 16.08
CA GLU A 114 -13.06 7.53 15.93
C GLU A 114 -13.60 7.82 14.53
N GLN A 115 -13.32 9.01 13.99
CA GLN A 115 -13.74 9.41 12.65
C GLN A 115 -13.02 8.58 11.56
N ILE A 116 -11.74 8.26 11.77
CA ILE A 116 -10.99 7.39 10.87
C ILE A 116 -11.56 5.98 10.89
N GLU A 117 -11.83 5.43 12.07
CA GLU A 117 -12.39 4.09 12.23
C GLU A 117 -13.77 3.99 11.58
N GLU A 118 -14.65 4.96 11.84
CA GLU A 118 -15.98 5.01 11.25
C GLU A 118 -15.92 5.11 9.73
N PHE A 119 -15.07 6.00 9.20
CA PHE A 119 -14.89 6.15 7.76
C PHE A 119 -14.41 4.84 7.11
N CYS A 120 -13.36 4.22 7.65
CA CYS A 120 -12.78 3.01 7.10
C CYS A 120 -13.77 1.84 7.13
N SER A 121 -14.48 1.65 8.26
CA SER A 121 -15.44 0.56 8.41
C SER A 121 -16.70 0.77 7.58
N ALA A 122 -17.29 1.98 7.61
CA ALA A 122 -18.55 2.26 6.92
C ALA A 122 -18.38 2.36 5.41
N THR A 123 -17.25 2.88 4.91
CA THR A 123 -17.04 3.12 3.48
C THR A 123 -16.40 1.93 2.77
N TYR A 124 -15.45 1.26 3.40
CA TYR A 124 -14.64 0.20 2.77
C TYR A 124 -14.74 -1.15 3.48
N GLY A 125 -15.48 -1.24 4.59
CA GLY A 125 -15.59 -2.48 5.37
C GLY A 125 -14.26 -2.94 5.98
N VAL A 126 -13.31 -2.03 6.24
CA VAL A 126 -11.98 -2.37 6.72
C VAL A 126 -12.04 -3.18 8.01
N THR A 127 -11.41 -4.37 7.97
CA THR A 127 -11.28 -5.29 9.09
C THR A 127 -9.85 -5.43 9.60
N PHE A 128 -8.87 -5.02 8.79
CA PHE A 128 -7.47 -5.07 9.20
C PHE A 128 -7.13 -4.05 10.30
N PRO A 129 -6.11 -4.33 11.14
CA PRO A 129 -5.73 -3.45 12.23
C PRO A 129 -5.20 -2.10 11.74
N MET A 130 -5.58 -1.05 12.46
CA MET A 130 -5.13 0.31 12.26
C MET A 130 -4.40 0.80 13.52
N THR A 131 -3.34 1.56 13.33
CA THR A 131 -2.56 2.17 14.43
C THR A 131 -3.02 3.59 14.73
N GLU A 132 -2.48 4.16 15.82
CA GLU A 132 -2.56 5.60 16.07
C GLU A 132 -2.00 6.40 14.87
N LYS A 133 -2.42 7.65 14.75
CA LYS A 133 -1.87 8.55 13.73
C LYS A 133 -0.42 8.89 14.05
N ILE A 134 0.48 8.68 13.09
CA ILE A 134 1.91 8.92 13.25
C ILE A 134 2.48 9.79 12.12
N ASP A 135 3.68 10.29 12.35
CA ASP A 135 4.52 10.87 11.31
C ASP A 135 5.41 9.78 10.68
N VAL A 136 5.48 9.76 9.36
CA VAL A 136 6.30 8.79 8.60
C VAL A 136 7.56 9.44 8.02
N ASN A 137 7.67 10.78 8.06
CA ASN A 137 8.80 11.57 7.55
C ASN A 137 9.23 12.64 8.55
N GLY A 138 10.43 13.19 8.34
CA GLY A 138 10.96 14.32 9.11
C GLY A 138 11.41 13.96 10.53
N ALA A 139 11.57 14.99 11.37
CA ALA A 139 12.12 14.83 12.73
C ALA A 139 11.19 14.05 13.67
N GLY A 140 9.87 14.08 13.41
CA GLY A 140 8.86 13.33 14.18
C GLY A 140 8.62 11.91 13.68
N ARG A 141 9.38 11.44 12.68
CA ARG A 141 9.20 10.11 12.08
C ARG A 141 9.20 9.02 13.14
N HIS A 142 8.17 8.19 13.11
CA HIS A 142 8.08 7.04 14.00
C HIS A 142 9.23 6.05 13.76
N ALA A 143 9.74 5.44 14.81
CA ALA A 143 10.93 4.58 14.74
C ALA A 143 10.78 3.40 13.76
N ILE A 144 9.57 2.86 13.56
CA ILE A 144 9.28 1.84 12.55
C ILE A 144 9.69 2.34 11.15
N TYR A 145 9.34 3.58 10.79
CA TYR A 145 9.67 4.15 9.49
C TYR A 145 11.14 4.52 9.32
N ASN A 146 11.90 4.69 10.41
CA ASN A 146 13.36 4.81 10.33
C ASN A 146 14.02 3.53 9.78
N ALA A 147 13.43 2.37 10.04
CA ALA A 147 13.91 1.09 9.50
C ALA A 147 13.40 0.83 8.08
N LEU A 148 12.21 1.32 7.71
CA LEU A 148 11.59 1.07 6.42
C LEU A 148 12.09 2.01 5.31
N THR A 149 12.26 3.29 5.60
CA THR A 149 12.56 4.30 4.58
C THR A 149 13.93 4.15 3.88
N PRO A 150 14.98 3.56 4.47
CA PRO A 150 16.22 3.28 3.75
C PRO A 150 16.11 2.24 2.64
N LEU A 151 15.03 1.45 2.62
CA LEU A 151 14.84 0.38 1.65
C LEU A 151 14.46 0.95 0.28
N ALA A 152 15.07 0.39 -0.77
CA ALA A 152 14.75 0.73 -2.15
C ALA A 152 13.48 0.00 -2.61
N ASP A 153 12.67 0.68 -3.41
CA ASP A 153 11.63 0.01 -4.21
C ASP A 153 12.18 -0.49 -5.55
N ALA A 154 11.32 -1.06 -6.39
CA ALA A 154 11.69 -1.59 -7.70
C ALA A 154 12.24 -0.53 -8.66
N GLU A 155 11.95 0.76 -8.43
CA GLU A 155 12.44 1.90 -9.22
C GLU A 155 13.74 2.48 -8.64
N GLY A 156 14.26 1.92 -7.53
CA GLY A 156 15.47 2.37 -6.85
C GLY A 156 15.25 3.54 -5.90
N HIS A 157 14.00 3.95 -5.63
CA HIS A 157 13.72 5.00 -4.66
C HIS A 157 14.00 4.55 -3.23
N THR A 158 14.80 5.33 -2.50
CA THR A 158 15.08 5.19 -1.06
C THR A 158 14.77 6.51 -0.34
N GLY A 159 14.74 6.50 0.98
CA GLY A 159 14.49 7.69 1.78
C GLY A 159 13.00 7.90 2.04
N ASP A 160 12.59 9.14 2.21
CA ASP A 160 11.27 9.55 2.66
C ASP A 160 10.13 8.85 1.92
N VAL A 161 9.05 8.57 2.65
CA VAL A 161 7.77 8.13 2.08
C VAL A 161 7.25 9.23 1.16
N ARG A 162 6.93 8.89 -0.10
CA ARG A 162 6.62 9.87 -1.15
C ARG A 162 5.21 10.43 -1.03
N TRP A 163 4.24 9.59 -0.63
CA TRP A 163 2.83 9.96 -0.55
C TRP A 163 2.05 8.96 0.29
N ASN A 164 0.75 9.23 0.51
CA ASN A 164 -0.16 8.26 1.11
C ASN A 164 -0.18 6.95 0.29
N PHE A 165 -0.44 5.85 0.96
CA PHE A 165 -0.52 4.50 0.41
C PHE A 165 0.81 3.96 -0.16
N GLU A 166 1.96 4.39 0.35
CA GLU A 166 3.21 3.67 0.15
C GLU A 166 3.23 2.41 1.03
N LYS A 167 3.75 1.32 0.51
CA LYS A 167 3.61 0.00 1.13
C LYS A 167 4.96 -0.63 1.39
N PHE A 168 5.05 -1.35 2.51
CA PHE A 168 6.22 -2.15 2.88
C PHE A 168 5.75 -3.53 3.34
N LEU A 169 6.09 -4.56 2.61
CA LEU A 169 5.74 -5.94 2.92
C LEU A 169 6.87 -6.61 3.69
N ILE A 170 6.62 -6.99 4.92
CA ILE A 170 7.53 -7.75 5.79
C ILE A 170 7.16 -9.22 5.66
N SER A 171 8.13 -10.09 5.37
CA SER A 171 7.91 -11.54 5.30
C SER A 171 7.61 -12.15 6.67
N ALA A 172 6.90 -13.28 6.68
CA ALA A 172 6.46 -13.95 7.91
C ALA A 172 7.62 -14.38 8.82
N ASP A 173 8.78 -14.70 8.24
CA ASP A 173 10.01 -15.00 8.95
C ASP A 173 10.78 -13.74 9.40
N GLY A 174 10.34 -12.55 8.99
CA GLY A 174 11.00 -11.29 9.24
C GLY A 174 12.34 -11.10 8.52
N ALA A 175 12.67 -11.95 7.55
CA ALA A 175 13.98 -11.93 6.88
C ALA A 175 14.04 -10.91 5.73
N SER A 176 12.90 -10.52 5.18
CA SER A 176 12.84 -9.62 4.04
C SER A 176 11.75 -8.57 4.15
N ILE A 177 12.00 -7.40 3.54
CA ILE A 177 11.03 -6.33 3.38
C ILE A 177 11.05 -5.89 1.92
N THR A 178 9.88 -5.78 1.30
CA THR A 178 9.72 -5.27 -0.07
C THR A 178 8.94 -3.96 -0.02
N ARG A 179 9.46 -2.91 -0.67
CA ARG A 179 8.82 -1.59 -0.75
C ARG A 179 8.10 -1.42 -2.08
N PHE A 180 6.89 -0.87 -2.05
CA PHE A 180 6.09 -0.55 -3.22
C PHE A 180 5.68 0.91 -3.22
N SER A 181 5.80 1.54 -4.38
CA SER A 181 5.41 2.93 -4.60
C SER A 181 3.91 3.15 -4.28
N PRO A 182 3.50 4.37 -3.91
CA PRO A 182 2.09 4.70 -3.65
C PRO A 182 1.16 4.35 -4.82
N ARG A 183 1.66 4.43 -6.06
CA ARG A 183 0.89 4.21 -7.29
C ARG A 183 0.70 2.74 -7.63
N VAL A 184 1.54 1.85 -7.12
CA VAL A 184 1.35 0.41 -7.25
C VAL A 184 0.16 0.02 -6.38
N THR A 185 -0.93 -0.42 -7.00
CA THR A 185 -2.15 -0.77 -6.27
C THR A 185 -2.00 -2.10 -5.53
N PRO A 186 -2.75 -2.32 -4.43
CA PRO A 186 -2.63 -3.56 -3.67
C PRO A 186 -2.94 -4.83 -4.46
N ASP A 187 -3.78 -4.72 -5.48
CA ASP A 187 -4.17 -5.80 -6.40
C ASP A 187 -3.22 -5.97 -7.59
N ASP A 188 -2.13 -5.18 -7.65
CA ASP A 188 -1.11 -5.36 -8.68
C ASP A 188 -0.48 -6.77 -8.60
N PRO A 189 -0.28 -7.45 -9.74
CA PRO A 189 0.31 -8.79 -9.76
C PRO A 189 1.65 -8.89 -9.02
N SER A 190 2.47 -7.83 -9.01
CA SER A 190 3.74 -7.80 -8.29
C SER A 190 3.56 -7.82 -6.78
N VAL A 191 2.55 -7.12 -6.26
CA VAL A 191 2.21 -7.13 -4.83
C VAL A 191 1.67 -8.50 -4.42
N ILE A 192 0.76 -9.06 -5.22
CA ILE A 192 0.18 -10.40 -4.96
C ILE A 192 1.28 -11.45 -4.93
N ALA A 193 2.16 -11.49 -5.94
CA ALA A 193 3.27 -12.44 -6.00
C ALA A 193 4.22 -12.30 -4.80
N ALA A 194 4.52 -11.07 -4.39
CA ALA A 194 5.36 -10.82 -3.22
C ALA A 194 4.69 -11.30 -1.93
N ILE A 195 3.38 -11.05 -1.76
CA ILE A 195 2.62 -11.56 -0.61
C ILE A 195 2.70 -13.09 -0.56
N GLU A 196 2.42 -13.78 -1.67
CA GLU A 196 2.44 -15.24 -1.72
C GLU A 196 3.82 -15.84 -1.39
N GLN A 197 4.90 -15.14 -1.72
CA GLN A 197 6.27 -15.51 -1.34
C GLN A 197 6.58 -15.22 0.13
N ALA A 198 5.97 -14.18 0.70
CA ALA A 198 6.20 -13.72 2.07
C ALA A 198 5.41 -14.50 3.13
N LEU A 199 4.38 -15.28 2.73
CA LEU A 199 3.56 -16.08 3.64
C LEU A 199 4.40 -17.11 4.42
N PRO A 200 3.95 -17.52 5.62
CA PRO A 200 4.58 -18.62 6.35
C PRO A 200 4.54 -19.91 5.53
N LYS A 201 5.64 -20.66 5.61
CA LYS A 201 5.82 -21.95 4.90
C LYS A 201 5.38 -23.11 5.77
#